data_53d6c9ec3fe4cbdc4dd6e8cded249c13
#
_entry.id   53d6c9ec3fe4cbdc4dd6e8cded249c13
#
_cell.length_a   1.000
_cell.length_b   1.000
_cell.length_c   1.000
_cell.angle_alpha   90.00
_cell.angle_beta   90.00
_cell.angle_gamma   90.00
#
_symmetry.space_group_name_H-M   'P 1'
#
loop_
_entity.id
_entity.type
_entity.pdbx_description
1 polymer ?
#
loop_
_entity_poly.entity_id
_entity_poly.type
_entity_poly.pdbx_seq_one_letter_code
_entity_poly.pdbx_strand_id
1 'polypeptide(L)'
;MPTKTSARRPRERSPVYGPADSKHDIAAAADGKPIAAVERALQVLSAFRSSPQLTLSELSKQTNLFKSTLLRILSTLERHGYVTRKDDGYYRVGGILYELGSGYIASFQLEETMKPALAALSAATGESAAFYVRSGSHRQCVFRVDSPQAVRHVIVAGQILDLDKAATSLLFRRYEGNGRCPASAADYAGLCIATSGIGDTQTASVAAPIFDTNGFLGVLNVSGPVSRFSEAAVARIRAKLATTAAKLSSGLGGLGHRPSP
;
A
#
# COMPACT_ATOMS: atom_id res chain seq x y z
N MET A 1 -43.29 -3.99 43.98
CA MET A 1 -41.97 -4.45 43.51
C MET A 1 -41.79 -3.92 42.10
N PRO A 2 -40.90 -2.96 41.82
CA PRO A 2 -40.69 -2.46 40.48
C PRO A 2 -39.54 -3.24 39.81
N THR A 3 -39.79 -3.65 38.58
CA THR A 3 -38.90 -4.35 37.66
C THR A 3 -37.75 -3.43 37.21
N LYS A 4 -36.51 -3.88 37.40
CA LYS A 4 -35.29 -3.19 36.93
C LYS A 4 -35.14 -3.41 35.40
N THR A 5 -35.34 -2.36 34.64
CA THR A 5 -34.99 -2.29 33.21
C THR A 5 -33.47 -2.11 33.09
N SER A 6 -32.79 -3.10 32.55
CA SER A 6 -31.35 -3.08 32.23
C SER A 6 -31.12 -2.19 31.03
N ALA A 7 -30.55 -1.02 31.25
CA ALA A 7 -30.06 -0.15 30.16
C ALA A 7 -28.81 -0.76 29.52
N ARG A 8 -28.90 -1.12 28.25
CA ARG A 8 -27.75 -1.49 27.40
C ARG A 8 -26.86 -0.28 27.20
N ARG A 9 -25.60 -0.40 27.62
CA ARG A 9 -24.54 0.57 27.28
C ARG A 9 -24.36 0.68 25.77
N PRO A 10 -24.14 1.88 25.22
CA PRO A 10 -23.80 2.05 23.81
C PRO A 10 -22.43 1.39 23.54
N ARG A 11 -22.33 0.63 22.45
CA ARG A 11 -21.05 0.14 21.96
C ARG A 11 -20.22 1.35 21.49
N GLU A 12 -19.09 1.57 22.13
CA GLU A 12 -18.06 2.48 21.65
C GLU A 12 -17.65 2.07 20.24
N ARG A 13 -17.83 2.96 19.29
CA ARG A 13 -17.32 2.81 17.92
C ARG A 13 -15.81 3.02 17.97
N SER A 14 -15.06 2.01 17.62
CA SER A 14 -13.63 2.14 17.35
C SER A 14 -13.40 3.22 16.30
N PRO A 15 -12.37 4.07 16.43
CA PRO A 15 -12.08 5.08 15.43
C PRO A 15 -11.69 4.39 14.12
N VAL A 16 -12.48 4.65 13.06
CA VAL A 16 -12.15 4.26 11.70
C VAL A 16 -11.00 5.16 11.24
N TYR A 17 -9.78 4.63 11.26
CA TYR A 17 -8.66 5.27 10.58
C TYR A 17 -8.84 5.07 9.07
N GLY A 18 -9.46 6.04 8.42
CA GLY A 18 -9.43 6.16 6.96
C GLY A 18 -8.00 6.44 6.46
N PRO A 19 -7.68 6.19 5.17
CA PRO A 19 -6.40 6.58 4.61
C PRO A 19 -6.18 8.07 4.88
N ALA A 20 -4.98 8.42 5.37
CA ALA A 20 -4.59 9.79 5.68
C ALA A 20 -4.60 10.63 4.39
N ASP A 21 -5.79 11.06 4.00
CA ASP A 21 -6.02 12.21 3.15
C ASP A 21 -6.13 13.40 4.06
N SER A 22 -5.07 14.14 4.16
CA SER A 22 -5.21 15.57 4.35
C SER A 22 -3.84 16.19 4.63
N LYS A 23 -3.11 16.48 3.60
CA LYS A 23 -2.12 17.57 3.69
C LYS A 23 -2.80 18.91 3.99
N HIS A 24 -4.12 19.03 3.83
CA HIS A 24 -4.85 20.28 4.03
C HIS A 24 -5.35 20.47 5.49
N ASP A 25 -5.76 19.40 6.19
CA ASP A 25 -6.29 19.56 7.56
C ASP A 25 -5.21 19.50 8.64
N ILE A 26 -4.08 18.81 8.38
CA ILE A 26 -2.94 18.79 9.29
C ILE A 26 -2.16 20.12 9.24
N ALA A 27 -2.15 20.82 8.10
CA ALA A 27 -1.49 22.11 7.97
C ALA A 27 -2.22 23.25 8.71
N ALA A 28 -3.53 23.13 8.90
CA ALA A 28 -4.33 24.13 9.62
C ALA A 28 -4.30 23.99 11.16
N ALA A 29 -3.85 22.83 11.69
CA ALA A 29 -3.83 22.56 13.12
C ALA A 29 -2.46 22.62 13.79
N ALA A 30 -1.37 22.81 13.04
CA ALA A 30 -0.01 22.80 13.55
C ALA A 30 0.75 24.09 13.25
N ASP A 31 0.46 25.13 14.00
CA ASP A 31 1.36 26.30 14.17
C ASP A 31 2.54 25.95 15.12
N GLY A 32 2.82 24.67 15.29
CA GLY A 32 3.89 24.11 16.10
C GLY A 32 5.11 23.72 15.25
N LYS A 33 6.28 24.26 15.55
CA LYS A 33 7.55 23.76 14.99
C LYS A 33 7.65 22.25 15.21
N PRO A 34 8.03 21.47 14.18
CA PRO A 34 8.23 20.03 14.32
C PRO A 34 9.15 19.70 15.49
N ILE A 35 8.84 18.60 16.21
CA ILE A 35 9.67 18.15 17.33
C ILE A 35 10.91 17.48 16.75
N ALA A 36 12.03 18.17 16.74
CA ALA A 36 13.27 17.75 16.11
C ALA A 36 13.77 16.35 16.54
N ALA A 37 13.50 15.94 17.78
CA ALA A 37 13.86 14.60 18.25
C ALA A 37 13.02 13.50 17.58
N VAL A 38 11.73 13.76 17.37
CA VAL A 38 10.80 12.84 16.69
C VAL A 38 11.16 12.75 15.21
N GLU A 39 11.41 13.88 14.55
CA GLU A 39 11.84 13.89 13.14
C GLU A 39 13.10 13.08 12.91
N ARG A 40 14.11 13.26 13.77
CA ARG A 40 15.36 12.49 13.68
C ARG A 40 15.14 11.00 13.90
N ALA A 41 14.27 10.61 14.83
CA ALA A 41 13.94 9.20 15.05
C ALA A 41 13.24 8.58 13.82
N LEU A 42 12.27 9.29 13.23
CA LEU A 42 11.60 8.87 12.01
C LEU A 42 12.55 8.82 10.81
N GLN A 43 13.49 9.75 10.71
CA GLN A 43 14.54 9.74 9.70
C GLN A 43 15.44 8.52 9.82
N VAL A 44 15.81 8.12 11.04
CA VAL A 44 16.60 6.90 11.30
C VAL A 44 15.81 5.65 10.89
N LEU A 45 14.53 5.54 11.24
CA LEU A 45 13.68 4.43 10.80
C LEU A 45 13.53 4.39 9.28
N SER A 46 13.41 5.55 8.64
CA SER A 46 13.30 5.66 7.18
C SER A 46 14.55 5.20 6.42
N ALA A 47 15.72 5.28 7.02
CA ALA A 47 16.97 4.80 6.42
C ALA A 47 16.94 3.27 6.15
N PHE A 48 16.24 2.50 6.97
CA PHE A 48 16.09 1.04 6.79
C PHE A 48 15.23 0.64 5.58
N ARG A 49 14.58 1.61 4.91
CA ARG A 49 13.82 1.35 3.66
C ARG A 49 14.72 0.95 2.50
N SER A 50 15.97 1.42 2.49
CA SER A 50 16.96 1.13 1.43
C SER A 50 17.76 -0.15 1.69
N SER A 51 17.86 -0.59 2.96
CA SER A 51 18.56 -1.83 3.34
C SER A 51 17.97 -2.38 4.63
N PRO A 52 17.75 -3.71 4.73
CA PRO A 52 17.18 -4.34 5.93
C PRO A 52 18.12 -4.31 7.13
N GLN A 53 19.40 -4.01 6.92
CA GLN A 53 20.42 -3.88 7.97
C GLN A 53 21.41 -2.78 7.61
N LEU A 54 21.82 -2.00 8.61
CA LEU A 54 22.75 -0.89 8.47
C LEU A 54 23.69 -0.82 9.66
N THR A 55 24.94 -0.46 9.41
CA THR A 55 25.90 -0.13 10.45
C THR A 55 25.67 1.31 10.95
N LEU A 56 26.24 1.65 12.12
CA LEU A 56 26.19 3.02 12.66
C LEU A 56 26.78 4.04 11.68
N SER A 57 27.80 3.66 10.93
CA SER A 57 28.47 4.53 9.96
C SER A 57 27.60 4.80 8.73
N GLU A 58 26.91 3.78 8.22
CA GLU A 58 25.95 3.91 7.11
C GLU A 58 24.73 4.75 7.50
N LEU A 59 24.19 4.52 8.70
CA LEU A 59 23.12 5.34 9.27
C LEU A 59 23.56 6.81 9.37
N SER A 60 24.77 7.07 9.87
CA SER A 60 25.31 8.44 9.95
C SER A 60 25.41 9.11 8.59
N LYS A 61 25.88 8.37 7.57
CA LYS A 61 25.98 8.86 6.20
C LYS A 61 24.60 9.15 5.57
N GLN A 62 23.63 8.24 5.75
CA GLN A 62 22.30 8.38 5.15
C GLN A 62 21.44 9.46 5.82
N THR A 63 21.54 9.60 7.14
CA THR A 63 20.73 10.55 7.92
C THR A 63 21.42 11.91 8.12
N ASN A 64 22.70 12.01 7.80
CA ASN A 64 23.54 13.18 8.09
C ASN A 64 23.55 13.56 9.59
N LEU A 65 23.37 12.57 10.49
CA LEU A 65 23.41 12.76 11.93
C LEU A 65 24.76 12.31 12.50
N PHE A 66 25.24 13.04 13.51
CA PHE A 66 26.43 12.65 14.24
C PHE A 66 26.23 11.30 14.97
N LYS A 67 27.25 10.45 15.00
CA LYS A 67 27.21 9.13 15.64
C LYS A 67 26.73 9.17 17.09
N SER A 68 27.12 10.18 17.87
CA SER A 68 26.66 10.35 19.25
C SER A 68 25.15 10.58 19.37
N THR A 69 24.58 11.38 18.45
CA THR A 69 23.12 11.57 18.35
C THR A 69 22.42 10.29 17.94
N LEU A 70 22.97 9.60 16.93
CA LEU A 70 22.41 8.33 16.45
C LEU A 70 22.38 7.27 17.56
N LEU A 71 23.43 7.11 18.34
CA LEU A 71 23.48 6.15 19.45
C LEU A 71 22.37 6.39 20.47
N ARG A 72 22.07 7.65 20.79
CA ARG A 72 20.98 8.00 21.71
C ARG A 72 19.60 7.66 21.11
N ILE A 73 19.40 7.97 19.83
CA ILE A 73 18.15 7.66 19.12
C ILE A 73 17.99 6.15 19.01
N LEU A 74 19.02 5.43 18.55
CA LEU A 74 19.01 3.99 18.39
C LEU A 74 18.76 3.27 19.71
N SER A 75 19.40 3.70 20.81
CA SER A 75 19.15 3.15 22.15
C SER A 75 17.68 3.33 22.57
N THR A 76 17.06 4.46 22.23
CA THR A 76 15.63 4.67 22.51
C THR A 76 14.75 3.77 21.63
N LEU A 77 15.00 3.72 20.33
CA LEU A 77 14.26 2.88 19.39
C LEU A 77 14.41 1.38 19.71
N GLU A 78 15.59 0.96 20.16
CA GLU A 78 15.88 -0.41 20.58
C GLU A 78 15.11 -0.78 21.85
N ARG A 79 15.09 0.10 22.85
CA ARG A 79 14.32 -0.10 24.09
C ARG A 79 12.82 -0.29 23.81
N HIS A 80 12.30 0.37 22.78
CA HIS A 80 10.89 0.28 22.38
C HIS A 80 10.65 -0.77 21.27
N GLY A 81 11.65 -1.59 20.91
CA GLY A 81 11.49 -2.68 19.95
C GLY A 81 11.36 -2.26 18.48
N TYR A 82 11.58 -0.97 18.13
CA TYR A 82 11.56 -0.47 16.76
C TYR A 82 12.81 -0.83 15.96
N VAL A 83 13.93 -0.99 16.65
CA VAL A 83 15.23 -1.38 16.10
C VAL A 83 15.81 -2.48 16.98
N THR A 84 16.59 -3.37 16.40
CA THR A 84 17.39 -4.37 17.13
C THR A 84 18.84 -4.23 16.69
N ARG A 85 19.77 -4.40 17.65
CA ARG A 85 21.19 -4.52 17.37
C ARG A 85 21.59 -5.98 17.46
N LYS A 86 22.41 -6.46 16.53
CA LYS A 86 22.98 -7.79 16.52
C LYS A 86 24.45 -7.76 16.92
N ASP A 87 24.98 -8.90 17.33
CA ASP A 87 26.39 -9.07 17.77
C ASP A 87 27.39 -8.72 16.64
N ASP A 88 26.95 -8.79 15.39
CA ASP A 88 27.71 -8.37 14.20
C ASP A 88 27.86 -6.85 14.05
N GLY A 89 27.28 -6.08 14.98
CA GLY A 89 27.32 -4.61 14.99
C GLY A 89 26.31 -3.94 14.06
N TYR A 90 25.48 -4.70 13.32
CA TYR A 90 24.40 -4.18 12.48
C TYR A 90 23.15 -3.88 13.29
N TYR A 91 22.49 -2.81 12.91
CA TYR A 91 21.13 -2.47 13.32
C TYR A 91 20.13 -2.98 12.28
N ARG A 92 18.99 -3.49 12.72
CA ARG A 92 17.89 -4.00 11.91
C ARG A 92 16.57 -3.45 12.42
N VAL A 93 15.54 -3.46 11.59
CA VAL A 93 14.18 -3.14 12.04
C VAL A 93 13.71 -4.15 13.10
N GLY A 94 13.03 -3.66 14.11
CA GLY A 94 12.51 -4.49 15.22
C GLY A 94 11.08 -4.97 14.98
N GLY A 95 10.64 -5.91 15.82
CA GLY A 95 9.34 -6.60 15.69
C GLY A 95 8.13 -5.70 15.79
N ILE A 96 8.20 -4.60 16.53
CA ILE A 96 7.09 -3.63 16.67
C ILE A 96 6.64 -3.06 15.31
N LEU A 97 7.56 -2.87 14.36
CA LEU A 97 7.19 -2.40 13.02
C LEU A 97 6.35 -3.43 12.27
N TYR A 98 6.61 -4.73 12.47
CA TYR A 98 5.77 -5.80 11.92
C TYR A 98 4.39 -5.81 12.58
N GLU A 99 4.30 -5.68 13.91
CA GLU A 99 3.02 -5.65 14.65
C GLU A 99 2.16 -4.47 14.20
N LEU A 100 2.73 -3.27 14.10
CA LEU A 100 2.04 -2.08 13.63
C LEU A 100 1.58 -2.23 12.17
N GLY A 101 2.44 -2.78 11.30
CA GLY A 101 2.11 -3.05 9.92
C GLY A 101 1.01 -4.11 9.77
N SER A 102 1.04 -5.17 10.59
CA SER A 102 0.01 -6.20 10.62
C SER A 102 -1.32 -5.67 11.12
N GLY A 103 -1.31 -4.81 12.14
CA GLY A 103 -2.52 -4.11 12.62
C GLY A 103 -3.13 -3.21 11.55
N TYR A 104 -2.31 -2.50 10.77
CA TYR A 104 -2.75 -1.72 9.62
C TYR A 104 -3.42 -2.61 8.57
N ILE A 105 -2.81 -3.74 8.22
CA ILE A 105 -3.34 -4.70 7.24
C ILE A 105 -4.64 -5.36 7.76
N ALA A 106 -4.66 -5.78 9.03
CA ALA A 106 -5.81 -6.45 9.65
C ALA A 106 -7.03 -5.52 9.81
N SER A 107 -6.82 -4.22 10.03
CA SER A 107 -7.92 -3.25 10.21
C SER A 107 -8.83 -3.14 8.97
N PHE A 108 -8.39 -3.64 7.81
CA PHE A 108 -9.13 -3.49 6.55
C PHE A 108 -9.93 -4.73 6.12
N GLN A 109 -9.84 -5.89 6.78
CA GLN A 109 -10.32 -7.18 6.23
C GLN A 109 -9.85 -7.39 4.77
N LEU A 110 -8.86 -6.60 4.36
CA LEU A 110 -8.42 -6.48 2.97
C LEU A 110 -7.60 -7.70 2.54
N GLU A 111 -6.86 -8.27 3.47
CA GLU A 111 -5.97 -9.41 3.20
C GLU A 111 -6.77 -10.66 2.80
N GLU A 112 -7.84 -10.97 3.56
CA GLU A 112 -8.70 -12.13 3.30
C GLU A 112 -9.43 -12.03 1.97
N THR A 113 -9.72 -10.80 1.53
CA THR A 113 -10.39 -10.52 0.27
C THR A 113 -9.41 -10.44 -0.91
N MET A 114 -8.26 -9.78 -0.71
CA MET A 114 -7.30 -9.52 -1.79
C MET A 114 -6.42 -10.70 -2.13
N LYS A 115 -5.89 -11.45 -1.16
CA LYS A 115 -4.97 -12.57 -1.44
C LYS A 115 -5.58 -13.66 -2.32
N PRO A 116 -6.82 -14.16 -2.09
CA PRO A 116 -7.45 -15.11 -2.98
C PRO A 116 -7.67 -14.56 -4.39
N ALA A 117 -8.06 -13.28 -4.51
CA ALA A 117 -8.27 -12.65 -5.81
C ALA A 117 -6.97 -12.51 -6.61
N LEU A 118 -5.87 -12.13 -5.94
CA LEU A 118 -4.54 -12.05 -6.57
C LEU A 118 -4.04 -13.44 -6.98
N ALA A 119 -4.26 -14.47 -6.16
CA ALA A 119 -3.89 -15.84 -6.50
C ALA A 119 -4.67 -16.34 -7.73
N ALA A 120 -5.98 -16.07 -7.78
CA ALA A 120 -6.81 -16.42 -8.93
C ALA A 120 -6.39 -15.68 -10.21
N LEU A 121 -6.03 -14.38 -10.10
CA LEU A 121 -5.51 -13.59 -11.22
C LEU A 121 -4.17 -14.14 -11.71
N SER A 122 -3.24 -14.42 -10.81
CA SER A 122 -1.93 -14.98 -11.17
C SER A 122 -2.07 -16.33 -11.86
N ALA A 123 -2.90 -17.23 -11.31
CA ALA A 123 -3.19 -18.53 -11.91
C ALA A 123 -3.84 -18.42 -13.31
N ALA A 124 -4.79 -17.48 -13.47
CA ALA A 124 -5.54 -17.31 -14.70
C ALA A 124 -4.76 -16.58 -15.82
N THR A 125 -3.73 -15.81 -15.47
CA THR A 125 -2.94 -15.03 -16.41
C THR A 125 -1.54 -15.60 -16.63
N GLY A 126 -1.03 -16.39 -15.69
CA GLY A 126 0.35 -16.86 -15.65
C GLY A 126 1.35 -15.78 -15.23
N GLU A 127 0.88 -14.58 -14.84
CA GLU A 127 1.71 -13.42 -14.54
C GLU A 127 1.59 -13.02 -13.06
N SER A 128 2.49 -12.17 -12.59
CA SER A 128 2.43 -11.65 -11.23
C SER A 128 1.25 -10.71 -11.04
N ALA A 129 0.50 -10.88 -9.95
CA ALA A 129 -0.61 -10.02 -9.57
C ALA A 129 -0.31 -9.30 -8.27
N ALA A 130 -0.65 -8.01 -8.17
CA ALA A 130 -0.36 -7.20 -6.99
C ALA A 130 -1.45 -6.15 -6.75
N PHE A 131 -1.58 -5.74 -5.48
CA PHE A 131 -2.42 -4.63 -5.06
C PHE A 131 -1.55 -3.52 -4.48
N TYR A 132 -1.79 -2.30 -4.91
CA TYR A 132 -1.07 -1.11 -4.52
C TYR A 132 -1.99 -0.10 -3.88
N VAL A 133 -1.50 0.59 -2.85
CA VAL A 133 -2.13 1.77 -2.27
C VAL A 133 -1.26 3.00 -2.46
N ARG A 134 -1.84 4.18 -2.31
CA ARG A 134 -1.08 5.43 -2.31
C ARG A 134 -0.38 5.63 -0.97
N SER A 135 0.85 6.08 -1.00
CA SER A 135 1.66 6.46 0.16
C SER A 135 2.31 7.82 -0.10
N GLY A 136 1.59 8.90 0.20
CA GLY A 136 2.03 10.26 -0.13
C GLY A 136 2.23 10.47 -1.64
N SER A 137 3.42 10.86 -2.06
CA SER A 137 3.83 11.01 -3.47
C SER A 137 4.27 9.71 -4.14
N HIS A 138 4.13 8.55 -3.47
CA HIS A 138 4.58 7.24 -3.92
C HIS A 138 3.39 6.26 -3.99
N ARG A 139 3.64 5.06 -4.50
CA ARG A 139 2.76 3.89 -4.42
C ARG A 139 3.44 2.80 -3.61
N GLN A 140 2.69 2.08 -2.79
CA GLN A 140 3.18 0.96 -2.00
C GLN A 140 2.52 -0.34 -2.45
N CYS A 141 3.33 -1.38 -2.69
CA CYS A 141 2.83 -2.72 -2.93
C CYS A 141 2.40 -3.33 -1.57
N VAL A 142 1.09 -3.53 -1.37
CA VAL A 142 0.58 -4.09 -0.10
C VAL A 142 0.52 -5.61 -0.17
N PHE A 143 -0.07 -6.14 -1.24
CA PHE A 143 -0.21 -7.57 -1.46
C PHE A 143 0.30 -7.95 -2.84
N ARG A 144 0.91 -9.12 -2.93
CA ARG A 144 1.43 -9.66 -4.18
C ARG A 144 1.38 -11.19 -4.20
N VAL A 145 1.12 -11.73 -5.37
CA VAL A 145 1.31 -13.13 -5.74
C VAL A 145 2.20 -13.16 -6.98
N ASP A 146 3.32 -13.82 -6.87
CA ASP A 146 4.28 -13.92 -7.97
C ASP A 146 3.81 -14.89 -9.05
N SER A 147 4.20 -14.60 -10.29
CA SER A 147 4.08 -15.54 -11.41
C SER A 147 4.82 -16.84 -11.11
N PRO A 148 4.26 -18.01 -11.49
CA PRO A 148 4.97 -19.28 -11.40
C PRO A 148 6.12 -19.41 -12.42
N GLN A 149 6.24 -18.47 -13.35
CA GLN A 149 7.28 -18.47 -14.37
C GLN A 149 8.66 -18.11 -13.80
N ALA A 150 9.72 -18.74 -14.34
CA ALA A 150 11.10 -18.47 -13.93
C ALA A 150 11.50 -17.00 -14.18
N VAL A 151 11.11 -16.46 -15.33
CA VAL A 151 11.32 -15.04 -15.66
C VAL A 151 10.04 -14.28 -15.31
N ARG A 152 10.14 -13.42 -14.31
CA ARG A 152 9.01 -12.62 -13.82
C ARG A 152 9.47 -11.24 -13.36
N HIS A 153 8.56 -10.27 -13.37
CA HIS A 153 8.79 -8.98 -12.75
C HIS A 153 8.73 -9.15 -11.24
N VAL A 154 9.77 -8.73 -10.51
CA VAL A 154 9.90 -8.90 -9.06
C VAL A 154 9.71 -7.57 -8.36
N ILE A 155 8.72 -7.50 -7.48
CA ILE A 155 8.47 -6.43 -6.50
C ILE A 155 8.12 -7.12 -5.20
N VAL A 156 8.59 -6.62 -4.08
CA VAL A 156 8.32 -7.20 -2.77
C VAL A 156 7.11 -6.50 -2.12
N ALA A 157 6.26 -7.27 -1.43
CA ALA A 157 5.22 -6.68 -0.59
C ALA A 157 5.84 -5.74 0.47
N GLY A 158 5.25 -4.57 0.67
CA GLY A 158 5.80 -3.51 1.49
C GLY A 158 6.67 -2.51 0.72
N GLN A 159 7.15 -2.85 -0.48
CA GLN A 159 8.00 -1.98 -1.29
C GLN A 159 7.26 -0.70 -1.71
N ILE A 160 7.94 0.42 -1.55
CA ILE A 160 7.48 1.74 -1.99
C ILE A 160 8.18 2.09 -3.30
N LEU A 161 7.41 2.57 -4.27
CA LEU A 161 7.84 2.87 -5.63
C LEU A 161 7.38 4.28 -6.00
N ASP A 162 8.15 4.96 -6.81
CA ASP A 162 7.78 6.27 -7.34
C ASP A 162 6.53 6.18 -8.23
N LEU A 163 5.79 7.28 -8.32
CA LEU A 163 4.74 7.45 -9.31
C LEU A 163 5.37 7.82 -10.67
N ASP A 164 5.77 6.81 -11.39
CA ASP A 164 6.31 6.87 -12.76
C ASP A 164 5.18 6.98 -13.82
N LYS A 165 5.43 6.51 -15.04
CA LYS A 165 4.44 6.43 -16.13
C LYS A 165 3.80 5.04 -16.27
N ALA A 166 4.05 4.11 -15.34
CA ALA A 166 3.46 2.76 -15.37
C ALA A 166 1.94 2.83 -15.17
N ALA A 167 1.23 1.79 -15.61
CA ALA A 167 -0.23 1.72 -15.56
C ALA A 167 -0.81 2.00 -14.17
N THR A 168 -0.18 1.49 -13.12
CA THR A 168 -0.56 1.76 -11.72
C THR A 168 -0.46 3.23 -11.36
N SER A 169 0.63 3.89 -11.73
CA SER A 169 0.88 5.30 -11.43
C SER A 169 -0.08 6.23 -12.18
N LEU A 170 -0.45 5.87 -13.41
CA LEU A 170 -1.44 6.62 -14.18
C LEU A 170 -2.82 6.58 -13.51
N LEU A 171 -3.22 5.43 -12.95
CA LEU A 171 -4.47 5.32 -12.19
C LEU A 171 -4.43 6.13 -10.90
N PHE A 172 -3.33 6.12 -10.16
CA PHE A 172 -3.19 6.96 -8.96
C PHE A 172 -3.32 8.45 -9.28
N ARG A 173 -2.76 8.91 -10.42
CA ARG A 173 -2.93 10.31 -10.87
C ARG A 173 -4.37 10.60 -11.33
N ARG A 174 -5.00 9.64 -12.05
CA ARG A 174 -6.37 9.80 -12.54
C ARG A 174 -7.38 9.95 -11.41
N TYR A 175 -7.17 9.27 -10.29
CA TYR A 175 -8.07 9.26 -9.13
C TYR A 175 -7.53 10.09 -7.95
N GLU A 176 -6.58 10.99 -8.19
CA GLU A 176 -6.12 11.97 -7.22
C GLU A 176 -7.29 12.89 -6.84
N GLY A 177 -7.69 12.88 -5.56
CA GLY A 177 -8.82 13.69 -5.08
C GLY A 177 -10.19 13.00 -5.12
N ASN A 178 -10.28 11.70 -4.82
CA ASN A 178 -11.53 10.93 -4.69
C ASN A 178 -12.33 10.71 -5.98
N GLY A 179 -11.80 9.91 -6.88
CA GLY A 179 -12.53 9.43 -8.06
C GLY A 179 -13.76 8.58 -7.65
N ARG A 180 -14.87 8.83 -8.34
CA ARG A 180 -16.12 8.07 -8.14
C ARG A 180 -15.98 6.65 -8.67
N CYS A 181 -16.52 5.69 -7.92
CA CYS A 181 -16.71 4.33 -8.39
C CYS A 181 -17.61 4.31 -9.64
N PRO A 182 -17.31 3.48 -10.66
CA PRO A 182 -18.21 3.28 -11.80
C PRO A 182 -19.57 2.76 -11.34
N ALA A 183 -20.61 3.14 -12.09
CA ALA A 183 -21.98 2.74 -11.77
C ALA A 183 -22.23 1.24 -12.00
N SER A 184 -21.44 0.60 -12.88
CA SER A 184 -21.59 -0.82 -13.20
C SER A 184 -20.26 -1.56 -13.38
N ALA A 185 -20.28 -2.88 -13.23
CA ALA A 185 -19.11 -3.71 -13.49
C ALA A 185 -18.67 -3.67 -14.97
N ALA A 186 -19.57 -3.40 -15.91
CA ALA A 186 -19.27 -3.28 -17.34
C ALA A 186 -18.32 -2.12 -17.63
N ASP A 187 -18.38 -1.06 -16.84
CA ASP A 187 -17.55 0.15 -17.02
C ASP A 187 -16.09 -0.09 -16.64
N TYR A 188 -15.80 -1.11 -15.85
CA TYR A 188 -14.43 -1.39 -15.40
C TYR A 188 -13.45 -1.70 -16.53
N ALA A 189 -13.91 -2.31 -17.62
CA ALA A 189 -13.04 -2.59 -18.78
C ALA A 189 -12.46 -1.30 -19.39
N GLY A 190 -13.24 -0.23 -19.43
CA GLY A 190 -12.82 1.09 -19.89
C GLY A 190 -11.89 1.83 -18.91
N LEU A 191 -11.85 1.41 -17.65
CA LEU A 191 -10.99 2.00 -16.63
C LEU A 191 -9.59 1.35 -16.57
N CYS A 192 -9.42 0.16 -17.16
CA CYS A 192 -8.14 -0.53 -17.17
C CYS A 192 -7.13 0.19 -18.06
N ILE A 193 -5.94 0.44 -17.51
CA ILE A 193 -4.80 1.02 -18.22
C ILE A 193 -3.77 -0.08 -18.47
N ALA A 194 -3.22 -0.13 -19.68
CA ALA A 194 -2.10 -1.00 -20.03
C ALA A 194 -0.89 -0.16 -20.42
N THR A 195 0.30 -0.56 -19.98
CA THR A 195 1.57 0.05 -20.37
C THR A 195 2.59 -1.04 -20.67
N SER A 196 3.50 -0.76 -21.61
CA SER A 196 4.56 -1.67 -22.00
C SER A 196 5.86 -0.89 -22.18
N GLY A 197 6.96 -1.37 -21.59
CA GLY A 197 8.28 -0.76 -21.73
C GLY A 197 8.42 0.62 -21.07
N ILE A 198 7.56 0.94 -20.09
CA ILE A 198 7.54 2.25 -19.42
C ILE A 198 8.07 2.10 -18.01
N GLY A 199 9.14 2.85 -17.67
CA GLY A 199 9.84 2.76 -16.38
C GLY A 199 10.95 1.68 -16.42
N ASP A 200 10.59 0.47 -16.79
CA ASP A 200 11.49 -0.62 -17.16
C ASP A 200 11.12 -1.10 -18.57
N THR A 201 12.07 -1.03 -19.50
CA THR A 201 11.86 -1.36 -20.92
C THR A 201 11.45 -2.81 -21.16
N GLN A 202 11.70 -3.68 -20.18
CA GLN A 202 11.39 -5.10 -20.25
C GLN A 202 10.08 -5.52 -19.59
N THR A 203 9.40 -4.59 -18.92
CA THR A 203 8.19 -4.88 -18.15
C THR A 203 6.95 -4.28 -18.78
N ALA A 204 5.88 -5.07 -18.82
CA ALA A 204 4.54 -4.62 -19.18
C ALA A 204 3.58 -4.85 -18.02
N SER A 205 2.52 -4.03 -17.97
CA SER A 205 1.50 -4.15 -16.93
C SER A 205 0.12 -3.73 -17.42
N VAL A 206 -0.91 -4.35 -16.82
CA VAL A 206 -2.31 -3.93 -16.93
C VAL A 206 -2.82 -3.68 -15.53
N ALA A 207 -3.47 -2.54 -15.32
CA ALA A 207 -3.95 -2.10 -14.02
C ALA A 207 -5.42 -1.69 -14.04
N ALA A 208 -6.13 -1.91 -12.93
CA ALA A 208 -7.52 -1.50 -12.72
C ALA A 208 -7.68 -0.84 -11.35
N PRO A 209 -8.55 0.18 -11.21
CA PRO A 209 -8.83 0.80 -9.92
C PRO A 209 -9.69 -0.10 -9.05
N ILE A 210 -9.52 0.00 -7.74
CA ILE A 210 -10.38 -0.61 -6.72
C ILE A 210 -11.00 0.50 -5.90
N PHE A 211 -12.28 0.35 -5.58
CA PHE A 211 -13.04 1.30 -4.78
C PHE A 211 -13.64 0.61 -3.56
N ASP A 212 -13.79 1.36 -2.47
CA ASP A 212 -14.54 0.99 -1.27
C ASP A 212 -15.68 1.98 -1.01
N THR A 213 -16.26 1.95 0.19
CA THR A 213 -17.32 2.88 0.63
C THR A 213 -16.86 4.34 0.66
N ASN A 214 -15.56 4.59 0.76
CA ASN A 214 -14.98 5.93 0.85
C ASN A 214 -14.51 6.47 -0.52
N GLY A 215 -14.53 5.64 -1.57
CA GLY A 215 -14.10 6.00 -2.91
C GLY A 215 -12.91 5.17 -3.41
N PHE A 216 -11.94 5.82 -4.05
CA PHE A 216 -10.78 5.14 -4.63
C PHE A 216 -9.84 4.61 -3.54
N LEU A 217 -9.76 3.28 -3.42
CA LEU A 217 -8.94 2.59 -2.42
C LEU A 217 -7.50 2.34 -2.91
N GLY A 218 -7.35 1.94 -4.17
CA GLY A 218 -6.05 1.55 -4.70
C GLY A 218 -6.11 0.92 -6.08
N VAL A 219 -5.04 0.24 -6.47
CA VAL A 219 -4.86 -0.30 -7.82
C VAL A 219 -4.53 -1.78 -7.79
N LEU A 220 -5.33 -2.56 -8.49
CA LEU A 220 -5.06 -3.96 -8.84
C LEU A 220 -4.21 -4.00 -10.12
N ASN A 221 -3.16 -4.81 -10.15
CA ASN A 221 -2.20 -4.84 -11.24
C ASN A 221 -1.79 -6.27 -11.60
N VAL A 222 -1.63 -6.54 -12.89
CA VAL A 222 -0.99 -7.73 -13.43
C VAL A 222 0.23 -7.27 -14.23
N SER A 223 1.41 -7.84 -13.95
CA SER A 223 2.67 -7.43 -14.58
C SER A 223 3.58 -8.60 -14.87
N GLY A 224 4.35 -8.47 -15.97
CA GLY A 224 5.32 -9.46 -16.42
C GLY A 224 6.22 -8.92 -17.52
N PRO A 225 7.06 -9.78 -18.12
CA PRO A 225 7.91 -9.40 -19.23
C PRO A 225 7.10 -8.96 -20.45
N VAL A 226 7.58 -7.93 -21.17
CA VAL A 226 6.94 -7.40 -22.39
C VAL A 226 6.70 -8.51 -23.42
N SER A 227 7.60 -9.47 -23.54
CA SER A 227 7.49 -10.58 -24.48
C SER A 227 6.23 -11.45 -24.35
N ARG A 228 5.57 -11.42 -23.18
CA ARG A 228 4.31 -12.15 -22.91
C ARG A 228 3.07 -11.26 -22.97
N PHE A 229 3.22 -9.96 -23.21
CA PHE A 229 2.12 -8.97 -23.25
C PHE A 229 1.78 -8.57 -24.69
N SER A 230 1.52 -9.57 -25.57
CA SER A 230 0.93 -9.30 -26.87
C SER A 230 -0.46 -8.64 -26.74
N GLU A 231 -0.96 -7.99 -27.78
CA GLU A 231 -2.30 -7.36 -27.78
C GLU A 231 -3.39 -8.33 -27.32
N ALA A 232 -3.38 -9.56 -27.82
CA ALA A 232 -4.32 -10.61 -27.42
C ALA A 232 -4.18 -10.99 -25.93
N ALA A 233 -2.95 -11.06 -25.41
CA ALA A 233 -2.69 -11.31 -24.00
C ALA A 233 -3.18 -10.13 -23.14
N VAL A 234 -2.90 -8.90 -23.52
CA VAL A 234 -3.36 -7.68 -22.85
C VAL A 234 -4.89 -7.64 -22.82
N ALA A 235 -5.57 -7.93 -23.93
CA ALA A 235 -7.03 -7.97 -23.97
C ALA A 235 -7.62 -9.02 -22.99
N ARG A 236 -7.05 -10.22 -22.96
CA ARG A 236 -7.45 -11.29 -22.02
C ARG A 236 -7.18 -10.90 -20.56
N ILE A 237 -6.02 -10.33 -20.26
CA ILE A 237 -5.66 -9.87 -18.92
C ILE A 237 -6.61 -8.75 -18.48
N ARG A 238 -6.88 -7.78 -19.36
CA ARG A 238 -7.82 -6.68 -19.11
C ARG A 238 -9.20 -7.16 -18.74
N ALA A 239 -9.76 -8.12 -19.47
CA ALA A 239 -11.09 -8.67 -19.19
C ALA A 239 -11.15 -9.34 -17.80
N LYS A 240 -10.15 -10.16 -17.47
CA LYS A 240 -10.07 -10.83 -16.15
C LYS A 240 -9.87 -9.81 -15.02
N LEU A 241 -8.99 -8.85 -15.22
CA LEU A 241 -8.67 -7.80 -14.25
C LEU A 241 -9.90 -6.92 -13.98
N ALA A 242 -10.62 -6.50 -15.02
CA ALA A 242 -11.85 -5.72 -14.90
C ALA A 242 -12.92 -6.45 -14.08
N THR A 243 -13.16 -7.73 -14.40
CA THR A 243 -14.12 -8.56 -13.66
C THR A 243 -13.73 -8.73 -12.20
N THR A 244 -12.43 -8.95 -11.91
CA THR A 244 -11.93 -9.10 -10.55
C THR A 244 -12.03 -7.79 -9.77
N ALA A 245 -11.65 -6.68 -10.39
CA ALA A 245 -11.71 -5.36 -9.78
C ALA A 245 -13.15 -4.95 -9.44
N ALA A 246 -14.10 -5.21 -10.35
CA ALA A 246 -15.52 -4.98 -10.10
C ALA A 246 -16.06 -5.78 -8.92
N LYS A 247 -15.74 -7.10 -8.85
CA LYS A 247 -16.13 -7.97 -7.73
C LYS A 247 -15.53 -7.50 -6.40
N LEU A 248 -14.25 -7.17 -6.39
CA LEU A 248 -13.58 -6.66 -5.19
C LEU A 248 -14.20 -5.36 -4.72
N SER A 249 -14.40 -4.40 -5.61
CA SER A 249 -15.02 -3.11 -5.26
C SER A 249 -16.46 -3.28 -4.77
N SER A 250 -17.23 -4.20 -5.37
CA SER A 250 -18.57 -4.53 -4.87
C SER A 250 -18.54 -5.12 -3.46
N GLY A 251 -17.63 -6.08 -3.22
CA GLY A 251 -17.45 -6.69 -1.90
C GLY A 251 -16.98 -5.72 -0.82
N LEU A 252 -16.26 -4.67 -1.22
CA LEU A 252 -15.79 -3.59 -0.35
C LEU A 252 -16.80 -2.42 -0.22
N GLY A 253 -18.00 -2.58 -0.81
CA GLY A 253 -19.05 -1.56 -0.74
C GLY A 253 -18.88 -0.39 -1.71
N GLY A 254 -17.91 -0.44 -2.63
CA GLY A 254 -17.63 0.64 -3.58
C GLY A 254 -18.66 0.76 -4.71
N LEU A 255 -19.32 -0.35 -5.12
CA LEU A 255 -20.36 -0.32 -6.13
C LEU A 255 -21.73 0.02 -5.50
N GLY A 256 -22.38 1.04 -6.03
CA GLY A 256 -23.74 1.42 -5.60
C GLY A 256 -23.82 2.38 -4.41
N HIS A 257 -22.71 2.73 -3.80
CA HIS A 257 -22.68 3.76 -2.76
C HIS A 257 -22.71 5.15 -3.41
N ARG A 258 -23.85 5.82 -3.36
CA ARG A 258 -23.92 7.28 -3.55
C ARG A 258 -23.47 7.91 -2.23
N PRO A 259 -22.36 8.63 -2.15
CA PRO A 259 -22.11 9.45 -0.98
C PRO A 259 -23.29 10.42 -0.84
N SER A 260 -23.87 10.51 0.35
CA SER A 260 -24.85 11.54 0.68
C SER A 260 -24.24 12.91 0.42
N PRO A 261 -25.05 13.88 -0.08
CA PRO A 261 -24.59 15.20 -0.45
C PRO A 261 -24.01 15.99 0.70
#